data_39b8572ee58571e9a4e72a2297361ef0
#
_entry.id   39b8572ee58571e9a4e72a2297361ef0
#
_cell.length_a   1.000
_cell.length_b   1.000
_cell.length_c   1.000
_cell.angle_alpha   90.00
_cell.angle_beta   90.00
_cell.angle_gamma   90.00
#
_symmetry.space_group_name_H-M   'P 1'
#
loop_
_entity.id
_entity.type
_entity.pdbx_description
1 polymer ?
#
loop_
_entity_poly.entity_id
_entity_poly.type
_entity_poly.pdbx_seq_one_letter_code
_entity_poly.pdbx_strand_id
1 'polypeptide(L)'
;VSEIVRRSSSRNAKLAKIPLGIAGRAAVGFGKKLVGGDKQEINATLNQKAAEQLFTVLGELKGGAMKFGQALSVMEAAVPEEFGEHYREALTKLQAAAPPMPAETVHRVLDQQLGTKWRERFESFDDTPAASASIGQVHRAVWSDGRAVAVKVQYPGADEALRADLKTLSRMTGLLSSVIPGADVKPLLAEITERTEEELDYRIEAANQRRFAAAFDGHPQITVPKVVAGAPKVIVTEWLEGTPVSALIKAGAEDPEGTRAQRNRIAELMGTFHFCSPELVGLLHSDPHPGNFLVQADGKLAVLDFGACAPMPDGFPEVLGRMLALAVAEDHAALTELLYEHNWVIPGRTVTHEEIEAYLLPFSDPIRTDTFHFTRTWMQRVAGTASEFSSPEMKTARALQLPAEYLMIFRVLGGSVGILAQLDAELGFMSLVRTWVPGFRTERAS
;
A
#
# COMPACT_ATOMS: atom_id res chain seq x y z
N VAL A 1 7.07 -29.55 5.23
CA VAL A 1 6.44 -29.51 3.90
C VAL A 1 5.07 -30.18 3.93
N SER A 2 4.89 -31.32 4.64
CA SER A 2 3.65 -32.07 4.65
C SER A 2 2.44 -31.39 5.35
N GLU A 3 2.68 -30.48 6.29
CA GLU A 3 1.62 -29.85 7.08
C GLU A 3 0.97 -28.64 6.39
N ILE A 4 1.78 -27.87 5.62
CA ILE A 4 1.29 -26.73 4.84
C ILE A 4 0.45 -27.22 3.65
N VAL A 5 0.87 -28.29 2.98
CA VAL A 5 0.18 -28.88 1.82
C VAL A 5 -1.14 -29.58 2.24
N ARG A 6 -1.18 -30.28 3.38
CA ARG A 6 -2.42 -30.91 3.90
C ARG A 6 -3.50 -29.90 4.30
N ARG A 7 -3.11 -28.68 4.72
CA ARG A 7 -4.07 -27.61 5.04
C ARG A 7 -4.63 -26.92 3.79
N SER A 8 -3.96 -27.02 2.63
CA SER A 8 -4.41 -26.46 1.35
C SER A 8 -5.70 -27.15 0.83
N SER A 9 -5.80 -28.46 0.90
CA SER A 9 -6.97 -29.22 0.42
C SER A 9 -8.23 -28.98 1.28
N SER A 10 -8.08 -28.84 2.62
CA SER A 10 -9.20 -28.52 3.51
C SER A 10 -9.68 -27.07 3.37
N ARG A 11 -8.78 -26.15 3.01
CA ARG A 11 -9.11 -24.75 2.70
C ARG A 11 -9.90 -24.62 1.41
N ASN A 12 -9.48 -25.31 0.35
CA ASN A 12 -10.20 -25.29 -0.92
C ASN A 12 -11.63 -25.83 -0.80
N ALA A 13 -11.88 -26.80 0.09
CA ALA A 13 -13.21 -27.31 0.37
C ALA A 13 -14.10 -26.31 1.14
N LYS A 14 -13.51 -25.49 2.02
CA LYS A 14 -14.24 -24.43 2.75
C LYS A 14 -14.52 -23.23 1.84
N LEU A 15 -13.52 -22.80 1.03
CA LEU A 15 -13.64 -21.72 0.07
C LEU A 15 -14.68 -22.03 -1.04
N ALA A 16 -14.81 -23.29 -1.44
CA ALA A 16 -15.83 -23.72 -2.41
C ALA A 16 -17.28 -23.60 -1.90
N LYS A 17 -17.49 -23.51 -0.58
CA LYS A 17 -18.83 -23.31 0.03
C LYS A 17 -19.26 -21.82 0.08
N ILE A 18 -18.36 -20.89 -0.12
CA ILE A 18 -18.63 -19.45 -0.04
C ILE A 18 -19.56 -18.94 -1.14
N PRO A 19 -19.38 -19.30 -2.44
CA PRO A 19 -20.31 -18.92 -3.50
C PRO A 19 -21.74 -19.35 -3.23
N LEU A 20 -21.93 -20.55 -2.67
CA LEU A 20 -23.24 -21.09 -2.29
C LEU A 20 -23.88 -20.30 -1.16
N GLY A 21 -23.10 -19.82 -0.19
CA GLY A 21 -23.59 -19.01 0.91
C GLY A 21 -24.01 -17.59 0.46
N ILE A 22 -23.33 -17.00 -0.52
CA ILE A 22 -23.65 -15.68 -1.04
C ILE A 22 -24.87 -15.77 -1.99
N ALA A 23 -24.89 -16.75 -2.89
CA ALA A 23 -26.03 -16.98 -3.78
C ALA A 23 -27.33 -17.28 -2.99
N GLY A 24 -27.26 -18.09 -1.93
CA GLY A 24 -28.40 -18.37 -1.07
C GLY A 24 -28.93 -17.12 -0.32
N ARG A 25 -28.02 -16.23 0.08
CA ARG A 25 -28.39 -14.98 0.79
C ARG A 25 -28.86 -13.90 -0.16
N ALA A 26 -28.31 -13.79 -1.36
CA ALA A 26 -28.84 -12.91 -2.40
C ALA A 26 -30.28 -13.30 -2.73
N ALA A 27 -30.61 -14.60 -2.80
CA ALA A 27 -31.98 -15.08 -3.00
C ALA A 27 -32.91 -14.72 -1.81
N VAL A 28 -32.42 -14.80 -0.56
CA VAL A 28 -33.17 -14.38 0.64
C VAL A 28 -33.36 -12.85 0.70
N GLY A 29 -32.31 -12.08 0.34
CA GLY A 29 -32.40 -10.61 0.23
C GLY A 29 -33.37 -10.15 -0.86
N PHE A 30 -33.39 -10.86 -2.00
CA PHE A 30 -34.37 -10.64 -3.06
C PHE A 30 -35.80 -10.96 -2.62
N GLY A 31 -35.97 -12.04 -1.88
CA GLY A 31 -37.26 -12.40 -1.27
C GLY A 31 -37.75 -11.35 -0.27
N LYS A 32 -36.89 -10.79 0.58
CA LYS A 32 -37.21 -9.71 1.52
C LYS A 32 -37.56 -8.39 0.81
N LYS A 33 -36.91 -8.07 -0.31
CA LYS A 33 -37.27 -6.91 -1.15
C LYS A 33 -38.67 -7.02 -1.78
N LEU A 34 -39.11 -8.23 -2.07
CA LEU A 34 -40.46 -8.50 -2.59
C LEU A 34 -41.54 -8.39 -1.50
N VAL A 35 -41.20 -8.50 -0.22
CA VAL A 35 -42.13 -8.45 0.93
C VAL A 35 -42.13 -7.07 1.63
N GLY A 36 -41.54 -6.01 1.03
CA GLY A 36 -41.70 -4.62 1.50
C GLY A 36 -40.71 -4.18 2.59
N GLY A 37 -39.56 -4.84 2.73
CA GLY A 37 -38.50 -4.39 3.65
C GLY A 37 -37.76 -3.13 3.14
N ASP A 38 -37.26 -2.30 4.07
CA ASP A 38 -36.51 -1.08 3.74
C ASP A 38 -35.25 -1.43 2.92
N LYS A 39 -35.14 -0.84 1.72
CA LYS A 39 -34.06 -1.12 0.78
C LYS A 39 -32.69 -0.69 1.31
N GLN A 40 -32.63 0.37 2.13
CA GLN A 40 -31.38 0.87 2.70
C GLN A 40 -30.85 -0.06 3.78
N GLU A 41 -31.71 -0.52 4.69
CA GLU A 41 -31.37 -1.41 5.79
C GLU A 41 -30.97 -2.81 5.29
N ILE A 42 -31.66 -3.33 4.26
CA ILE A 42 -31.33 -4.61 3.64
C ILE A 42 -29.96 -4.55 2.92
N ASN A 43 -29.69 -3.44 2.21
CA ASN A 43 -28.40 -3.26 1.52
C ASN A 43 -27.25 -3.08 2.51
N ALA A 44 -27.42 -2.30 3.59
CA ALA A 44 -26.43 -2.15 4.66
C ALA A 44 -26.09 -3.50 5.31
N THR A 45 -27.12 -4.30 5.67
CA THR A 45 -26.91 -5.62 6.25
C THR A 45 -26.26 -6.61 5.29
N LEU A 46 -26.52 -6.53 3.99
CA LEU A 46 -25.89 -7.38 2.97
C LEU A 46 -24.43 -6.99 2.76
N ASN A 47 -24.13 -5.67 2.73
CA ASN A 47 -22.78 -5.15 2.58
C ASN A 47 -21.93 -5.49 3.82
N GLN A 48 -22.47 -5.35 5.04
CA GLN A 48 -21.78 -5.73 6.26
C GLN A 48 -21.42 -7.22 6.27
N LYS A 49 -22.38 -8.09 5.95
CA LYS A 49 -22.13 -9.54 5.91
C LYS A 49 -21.20 -9.96 4.77
N ALA A 50 -21.21 -9.24 3.66
CA ALA A 50 -20.25 -9.47 2.55
C ALA A 50 -18.83 -9.06 2.98
N ALA A 51 -18.69 -7.94 3.70
CA ALA A 51 -17.43 -7.50 4.27
C ALA A 51 -16.89 -8.51 5.32
N GLU A 52 -17.71 -8.96 6.26
CA GLU A 52 -17.35 -9.98 7.26
C GLU A 52 -16.88 -11.29 6.60
N GLN A 53 -17.54 -11.69 5.51
CA GLN A 53 -17.14 -12.90 4.77
C GLN A 53 -15.85 -12.69 3.99
N LEU A 54 -15.66 -11.51 3.39
CA LEU A 54 -14.40 -11.15 2.73
C LEU A 54 -13.24 -11.21 3.73
N PHE A 55 -13.40 -10.60 4.92
CA PHE A 55 -12.41 -10.66 5.99
C PHE A 55 -12.14 -12.08 6.49
N THR A 56 -13.17 -12.92 6.58
CA THR A 56 -13.00 -14.34 6.95
C THR A 56 -12.17 -15.09 5.91
N VAL A 57 -12.45 -14.88 4.63
CA VAL A 57 -11.69 -15.50 3.52
C VAL A 57 -10.26 -14.99 3.50
N LEU A 58 -10.06 -13.68 3.62
CA LEU A 58 -8.75 -13.07 3.67
C LEU A 58 -7.94 -13.57 4.87
N GLY A 59 -8.55 -13.74 6.04
CA GLY A 59 -7.93 -14.30 7.23
C GLY A 59 -7.50 -15.79 7.11
N GLU A 60 -8.07 -16.53 6.15
CA GLU A 60 -7.65 -17.90 5.83
C GLU A 60 -6.46 -17.96 4.84
N LEU A 61 -6.13 -16.85 4.18
CA LEU A 61 -4.99 -16.72 3.25
C LEU A 61 -3.71 -16.40 4.03
N LYS A 62 -2.76 -17.32 4.13
CA LYS A 62 -1.60 -17.17 5.04
C LYS A 62 -0.48 -16.25 4.55
N GLY A 63 -0.24 -16.15 3.26
CA GLY A 63 0.84 -15.30 2.69
C GLY A 63 0.28 -14.03 2.08
N GLY A 64 -0.78 -14.14 1.28
CA GLY A 64 -1.49 -13.01 0.69
C GLY A 64 -2.24 -12.17 1.73
N ALA A 65 -2.65 -12.76 2.88
CA ALA A 65 -3.38 -12.07 3.93
C ALA A 65 -2.57 -10.93 4.56
N MET A 66 -1.28 -11.14 4.84
CA MET A 66 -0.44 -10.12 5.45
C MET A 66 -0.25 -8.93 4.49
N LYS A 67 0.01 -9.20 3.21
CA LYS A 67 0.12 -8.15 2.17
C LYS A 67 -1.19 -7.41 1.96
N PHE A 68 -2.30 -8.14 1.92
CA PHE A 68 -3.61 -7.53 1.81
C PHE A 68 -3.94 -6.71 3.06
N GLY A 69 -3.56 -7.20 4.26
CA GLY A 69 -3.67 -6.48 5.51
C GLY A 69 -2.81 -5.20 5.53
N GLN A 70 -1.62 -5.22 4.96
CA GLN A 70 -0.76 -4.03 4.81
C GLN A 70 -1.40 -3.01 3.86
N ALA A 71 -1.90 -3.44 2.69
CA ALA A 71 -2.61 -2.57 1.76
C ALA A 71 -3.88 -1.95 2.37
N LEU A 72 -4.64 -2.74 3.14
CA LEU A 72 -5.82 -2.25 3.84
C LEU A 72 -5.48 -1.31 5.01
N SER A 73 -4.38 -1.53 5.73
CA SER A 73 -4.00 -0.68 6.88
C SER A 73 -3.70 0.76 6.47
N VAL A 74 -3.24 0.96 5.25
CA VAL A 74 -3.02 2.29 4.66
C VAL A 74 -4.35 3.05 4.50
N MET A 75 -5.45 2.32 4.25
CA MET A 75 -6.80 2.89 4.09
C MET A 75 -7.55 3.02 5.43
N GLU A 76 -6.95 2.62 6.57
CA GLU A 76 -7.61 2.65 7.89
C GLU A 76 -8.16 4.04 8.25
N ALA A 77 -7.43 5.10 7.89
CA ALA A 77 -7.86 6.47 8.15
C ALA A 77 -9.14 6.88 7.41
N ALA A 78 -9.48 6.19 6.32
CA ALA A 78 -10.69 6.44 5.52
C ALA A 78 -11.91 5.65 6.02
N VAL A 79 -11.73 4.70 6.95
CA VAL A 79 -12.82 3.85 7.46
C VAL A 79 -13.67 4.65 8.45
N PRO A 80 -15.03 4.67 8.30
CA PRO A 80 -15.92 5.31 9.27
C PRO A 80 -15.74 4.75 10.68
N GLU A 81 -15.88 5.60 11.72
CA GLU A 81 -15.63 5.22 13.12
C GLU A 81 -16.46 4.03 13.58
N GLU A 82 -17.70 3.91 13.12
CA GLU A 82 -18.61 2.81 13.44
C GLU A 82 -18.09 1.42 13.04
N PHE A 83 -17.19 1.35 12.04
CA PHE A 83 -16.52 0.13 11.55
C PHE A 83 -15.06 0.05 11.99
N GLY A 84 -14.50 1.13 12.53
CA GLY A 84 -13.06 1.29 12.77
C GLY A 84 -12.49 0.23 13.73
N GLU A 85 -13.22 -0.16 14.79
CA GLU A 85 -12.76 -1.16 15.76
C GLU A 85 -12.72 -2.57 15.14
N HIS A 86 -13.78 -2.98 14.48
CA HIS A 86 -13.85 -4.27 13.78
C HIS A 86 -12.82 -4.37 12.64
N TYR A 87 -12.58 -3.25 11.96
CA TYR A 87 -11.57 -3.16 10.91
C TYR A 87 -10.17 -3.33 11.48
N ARG A 88 -9.82 -2.63 12.56
CA ARG A 88 -8.53 -2.76 13.25
C ARG A 88 -8.30 -4.16 13.81
N GLU A 89 -9.31 -4.78 14.41
CA GLU A 89 -9.21 -6.19 14.85
C GLU A 89 -8.94 -7.14 13.68
N ALA A 90 -9.63 -6.96 12.55
CA ALA A 90 -9.42 -7.77 11.36
C ALA A 90 -8.01 -7.57 10.79
N LEU A 91 -7.53 -6.32 10.71
CA LEU A 91 -6.16 -6.00 10.30
C LEU A 91 -5.13 -6.63 11.22
N THR A 92 -5.31 -6.54 12.54
CA THR A 92 -4.40 -7.14 13.52
C THR A 92 -4.33 -8.65 13.34
N LYS A 93 -5.47 -9.31 13.09
CA LYS A 93 -5.51 -10.75 12.80
C LYS A 93 -4.83 -11.11 11.48
N LEU A 94 -4.95 -10.26 10.45
CA LEU A 94 -4.32 -10.45 9.15
C LEU A 94 -2.80 -10.20 9.20
N GLN A 95 -2.38 -9.26 10.04
CA GLN A 95 -0.97 -8.90 10.25
C GLN A 95 -0.30 -9.74 11.34
N ALA A 96 -1.07 -10.56 12.08
CA ALA A 96 -0.53 -11.45 13.09
C ALA A 96 0.54 -12.34 12.46
N ALA A 97 1.78 -12.16 12.91
CA ALA A 97 2.94 -12.83 12.37
C ALA A 97 2.76 -14.35 12.36
N ALA A 98 3.16 -15.00 11.28
CA ALA A 98 3.33 -16.45 11.29
C ALA A 98 4.34 -16.82 12.40
N PRO A 99 4.16 -17.98 13.07
CA PRO A 99 5.14 -18.41 14.06
C PRO A 99 6.54 -18.43 13.44
N PRO A 100 7.58 -18.02 14.19
CA PRO A 100 8.93 -17.99 13.68
C PRO A 100 9.36 -19.33 13.08
N MET A 101 10.14 -19.29 12.01
CA MET A 101 10.79 -20.52 11.49
C MET A 101 11.76 -21.06 12.54
N PRO A 102 11.82 -22.40 12.72
CA PRO A 102 12.90 -23.01 13.46
C PRO A 102 14.27 -22.67 12.88
N ALA A 103 15.28 -22.45 13.73
CA ALA A 103 16.64 -22.12 13.32
C ALA A 103 17.22 -23.09 12.27
N GLU A 104 16.97 -24.39 12.42
CA GLU A 104 17.37 -25.41 11.44
C GLU A 104 16.80 -25.17 10.03
N THR A 105 15.59 -24.64 9.95
CA THR A 105 14.96 -24.31 8.66
C THR A 105 15.61 -23.07 8.06
N VAL A 106 15.90 -22.05 8.88
CA VAL A 106 16.63 -20.85 8.46
C VAL A 106 18.00 -21.23 7.93
N HIS A 107 18.76 -22.04 8.68
CA HIS A 107 20.11 -22.51 8.28
C HIS A 107 20.07 -23.27 6.95
N ARG A 108 19.04 -24.10 6.75
CA ARG A 108 18.87 -24.83 5.47
C ARG A 108 18.65 -23.88 4.29
N VAL A 109 17.85 -22.83 4.49
CA VAL A 109 17.65 -21.81 3.44
C VAL A 109 18.97 -21.06 3.19
N LEU A 110 19.69 -20.67 4.24
CA LEU A 110 20.99 -20.01 4.11
C LEU A 110 22.01 -20.90 3.40
N ASP A 111 22.09 -22.21 3.74
CA ASP A 111 22.92 -23.19 3.03
C ASP A 111 22.62 -23.24 1.53
N GLN A 112 21.33 -23.26 1.17
CA GLN A 112 20.89 -23.33 -0.23
C GLN A 112 21.16 -22.03 -1.00
N GLN A 113 21.04 -20.88 -0.35
CA GLN A 113 21.07 -19.57 -1.01
C GLN A 113 22.45 -18.91 -0.98
N LEU A 114 23.21 -19.10 0.09
CA LEU A 114 24.54 -18.50 0.29
C LEU A 114 25.69 -19.53 0.24
N GLY A 115 25.34 -20.82 0.10
CA GLY A 115 26.30 -21.95 0.09
C GLY A 115 26.52 -22.50 1.48
N THR A 116 27.03 -23.78 1.54
CA THR A 116 27.22 -24.51 2.80
C THR A 116 28.20 -23.86 3.79
N LYS A 117 29.02 -22.95 3.31
CA LYS A 117 29.96 -22.15 4.09
C LYS A 117 29.42 -20.80 4.48
N TRP A 118 28.11 -20.58 4.44
CA TRP A 118 27.50 -19.29 4.73
C TRP A 118 27.89 -18.70 6.09
N ARG A 119 28.13 -19.56 7.10
CA ARG A 119 28.54 -19.12 8.44
C ARG A 119 29.91 -18.42 8.45
N GLU A 120 30.82 -18.75 7.54
CA GLU A 120 32.13 -18.08 7.40
C GLU A 120 31.98 -16.61 6.94
N ARG A 121 30.79 -16.22 6.45
CA ARG A 121 30.51 -14.83 6.05
C ARG A 121 30.08 -13.94 7.20
N PHE A 122 29.82 -14.53 8.38
CA PHE A 122 29.34 -13.83 9.56
C PHE A 122 30.30 -14.06 10.74
N GLU A 123 30.58 -13.00 11.51
CA GLU A 123 31.22 -13.11 12.83
C GLU A 123 30.25 -13.68 13.86
N SER A 124 28.94 -13.23 13.77
CA SER A 124 27.86 -13.74 14.59
C SER A 124 26.55 -13.71 13.83
N PHE A 125 25.66 -14.64 14.17
CA PHE A 125 24.30 -14.72 13.61
C PHE A 125 23.33 -15.06 14.74
N ASP A 126 22.30 -14.23 14.94
CA ASP A 126 21.25 -14.47 15.94
C ASP A 126 20.18 -15.40 15.34
N ASP A 127 20.06 -16.57 15.91
CA ASP A 127 19.04 -17.56 15.50
C ASP A 127 17.61 -17.14 15.87
N THR A 128 17.46 -16.19 16.80
CA THR A 128 16.17 -15.58 17.15
C THR A 128 15.85 -14.46 16.15
N PRO A 129 14.69 -14.51 15.46
CA PRO A 129 14.34 -13.45 14.54
C PRO A 129 14.11 -12.14 15.27
N ALA A 130 14.67 -11.05 14.76
CA ALA A 130 14.46 -9.71 15.27
C ALA A 130 13.10 -9.12 14.82
N ALA A 131 12.60 -9.55 13.64
CA ALA A 131 11.32 -9.10 13.10
C ALA A 131 10.72 -10.14 12.15
N SER A 132 9.41 -10.05 11.95
CA SER A 132 8.69 -10.74 10.88
C SER A 132 8.65 -9.87 9.64
N ALA A 133 8.77 -10.48 8.46
CA ALA A 133 8.49 -9.86 7.17
C ALA A 133 7.25 -10.49 6.53
N SER A 134 6.67 -9.89 5.49
CA SER A 134 5.44 -10.38 4.84
C SER A 134 5.51 -11.84 4.41
N ILE A 135 6.63 -12.27 3.86
CA ILE A 135 6.86 -13.63 3.36
C ILE A 135 8.12 -14.28 3.95
N GLY A 136 8.63 -13.77 5.08
CA GLY A 136 9.86 -14.24 5.69
C GLY A 136 10.06 -13.71 7.10
N GLN A 137 11.29 -13.78 7.58
CA GLN A 137 11.70 -13.20 8.86
C GLN A 137 13.10 -12.57 8.73
N VAL A 138 13.42 -11.66 9.62
CA VAL A 138 14.66 -10.89 9.64
C VAL A 138 15.47 -11.28 10.88
N HIS A 139 16.73 -11.60 10.68
CA HIS A 139 17.69 -11.90 11.73
C HIS A 139 18.74 -10.79 11.83
N ARG A 140 19.17 -10.49 13.04
CA ARG A 140 20.34 -9.64 13.27
C ARG A 140 21.59 -10.48 13.18
N ALA A 141 22.62 -9.94 12.54
CA ALA A 141 23.91 -10.61 12.42
C ALA A 141 25.04 -9.57 12.37
N VAL A 142 26.28 -10.04 12.53
CA VAL A 142 27.48 -9.25 12.24
C VAL A 142 28.19 -9.92 11.06
N TRP A 143 28.39 -9.13 10.00
CA TRP A 143 29.09 -9.60 8.80
C TRP A 143 30.58 -9.78 9.09
N SER A 144 31.30 -10.56 8.27
CA SER A 144 32.73 -10.85 8.46
C SER A 144 33.65 -9.62 8.40
N ASP A 145 33.18 -8.47 8.04
CA ASP A 145 33.89 -7.19 8.08
C ASP A 145 33.51 -6.31 9.29
N GLY A 146 32.79 -6.87 10.28
CA GLY A 146 32.39 -6.21 11.51
C GLY A 146 31.10 -5.38 11.42
N ARG A 147 30.47 -5.23 10.24
CA ARG A 147 29.22 -4.47 10.10
C ARG A 147 28.04 -5.24 10.68
N ALA A 148 27.18 -4.54 11.44
CA ALA A 148 25.88 -5.06 11.82
C ALA A 148 24.99 -5.17 10.58
N VAL A 149 24.33 -6.29 10.38
CA VAL A 149 23.48 -6.56 9.21
C VAL A 149 22.13 -7.16 9.58
N ALA A 150 21.13 -6.88 8.76
CA ALA A 150 19.83 -7.54 8.73
C ALA A 150 19.84 -8.64 7.66
N VAL A 151 19.48 -9.84 8.05
CA VAL A 151 19.39 -11.00 7.15
C VAL A 151 17.92 -11.38 7.02
N LYS A 152 17.30 -10.98 5.91
CA LYS A 152 15.90 -11.30 5.58
C LYS A 152 15.87 -12.65 4.86
N VAL A 153 15.15 -13.62 5.43
CA VAL A 153 15.07 -15.00 4.95
C VAL A 153 13.64 -15.37 4.64
N GLN A 154 13.36 -15.79 3.42
CA GLN A 154 12.01 -16.14 2.96
C GLN A 154 11.55 -17.47 3.56
N TYR A 155 10.26 -17.58 3.90
CA TYR A 155 9.65 -18.83 4.35
C TYR A 155 9.65 -19.87 3.22
N PRO A 156 10.12 -21.11 3.47
CA PRO A 156 10.01 -22.20 2.50
C PRO A 156 8.55 -22.45 2.10
N GLY A 157 8.29 -22.49 0.79
CA GLY A 157 6.93 -22.71 0.27
C GLY A 157 6.04 -21.45 0.29
N ALA A 158 6.59 -20.26 0.62
CA ALA A 158 5.86 -19.01 0.54
C ALA A 158 5.43 -18.70 -0.91
N ASP A 159 6.29 -19.00 -1.87
CA ASP A 159 6.04 -18.90 -3.31
C ASP A 159 4.83 -19.75 -3.76
N GLU A 160 4.80 -21.02 -3.37
CA GLU A 160 3.69 -21.94 -3.70
C GLU A 160 2.38 -21.50 -3.02
N ALA A 161 2.45 -21.10 -1.74
CA ALA A 161 1.29 -20.65 -0.99
C ALA A 161 0.71 -19.36 -1.59
N LEU A 162 1.55 -18.39 -1.90
CA LEU A 162 1.13 -17.10 -2.42
C LEU A 162 0.52 -17.21 -3.83
N ARG A 163 1.12 -18.00 -4.71
CA ARG A 163 0.55 -18.30 -6.04
C ARG A 163 -0.79 -19.04 -5.94
N ALA A 164 -0.96 -19.94 -4.99
CA ALA A 164 -2.24 -20.62 -4.76
C ALA A 164 -3.31 -19.64 -4.27
N ASP A 165 -2.94 -18.70 -3.39
CA ASP A 165 -3.83 -17.66 -2.87
C ASP A 165 -4.27 -16.71 -4.00
N LEU A 166 -3.33 -16.24 -4.84
CA LEU A 166 -3.61 -15.38 -6.00
C LEU A 166 -4.52 -16.09 -7.02
N LYS A 167 -4.27 -17.37 -7.30
CA LYS A 167 -5.13 -18.17 -8.18
C LYS A 167 -6.55 -18.29 -7.62
N THR A 168 -6.70 -18.37 -6.33
CA THR A 168 -8.01 -18.39 -5.66
C THR A 168 -8.71 -17.06 -5.79
N LEU A 169 -8.01 -15.93 -5.54
CA LEU A 169 -8.54 -14.59 -5.73
C LEU A 169 -8.96 -14.33 -7.19
N SER A 170 -8.15 -14.75 -8.16
CA SER A 170 -8.47 -14.62 -9.58
C SER A 170 -9.75 -15.38 -9.97
N ARG A 171 -10.03 -16.54 -9.37
CA ARG A 171 -11.28 -17.29 -9.59
C ARG A 171 -12.51 -16.60 -8.97
N MET A 172 -12.30 -15.77 -7.96
CA MET A 172 -13.35 -15.01 -7.28
C MET A 172 -13.62 -13.63 -7.92
N THR A 173 -12.94 -13.29 -9.02
CA THR A 173 -13.07 -11.98 -9.69
C THR A 173 -14.51 -11.60 -10.01
N GLY A 174 -15.32 -12.54 -10.52
CA GLY A 174 -16.73 -12.30 -10.80
C GLY A 174 -17.56 -11.96 -9.57
N LEU A 175 -17.21 -12.56 -8.43
CA LEU A 175 -17.85 -12.28 -7.15
C LEU A 175 -17.41 -10.91 -6.59
N LEU A 176 -16.12 -10.60 -6.68
CA LEU A 176 -15.55 -9.31 -6.26
C LEU A 176 -16.14 -8.15 -7.07
N SER A 177 -16.27 -8.31 -8.38
CA SER A 177 -16.91 -7.31 -9.26
C SER A 177 -18.39 -7.07 -8.92
N SER A 178 -19.08 -8.06 -8.32
CA SER A 178 -20.47 -7.88 -7.87
C SER A 178 -20.58 -7.15 -6.53
N VAL A 179 -19.52 -7.16 -5.72
CA VAL A 179 -19.47 -6.53 -4.39
C VAL A 179 -18.91 -5.10 -4.48
N ILE A 180 -18.07 -4.80 -5.50
CA ILE A 180 -17.48 -3.50 -5.75
C ILE A 180 -18.00 -2.97 -7.10
N PRO A 181 -19.24 -2.43 -7.15
CA PRO A 181 -19.82 -1.95 -8.41
C PRO A 181 -19.00 -0.77 -8.96
N GLY A 182 -18.64 -0.85 -10.24
CA GLY A 182 -17.92 0.22 -10.95
C GLY A 182 -16.41 0.09 -10.98
N ALA A 183 -15.81 -0.86 -10.26
CA ALA A 183 -14.39 -1.16 -10.39
C ALA A 183 -14.17 -2.39 -11.31
N ASP A 184 -13.31 -2.25 -12.32
CA ASP A 184 -12.80 -3.41 -13.04
C ASP A 184 -11.75 -4.10 -12.17
N VAL A 185 -12.17 -5.18 -11.51
CA VAL A 185 -11.33 -5.93 -10.56
C VAL A 185 -10.25 -6.75 -11.27
N LYS A 186 -10.39 -7.02 -12.58
CA LYS A 186 -9.45 -7.85 -13.34
C LYS A 186 -8.07 -7.21 -13.49
N PRO A 187 -7.93 -5.95 -13.96
CA PRO A 187 -6.63 -5.28 -14.02
C PRO A 187 -5.98 -5.16 -12.65
N LEU A 188 -6.77 -4.85 -11.60
CA LEU A 188 -6.26 -4.76 -10.24
C LEU A 188 -5.69 -6.10 -9.75
N LEU A 189 -6.37 -7.21 -9.98
CA LEU A 189 -5.87 -8.55 -9.61
C LEU A 189 -4.67 -8.98 -10.46
N ALA A 190 -4.62 -8.61 -11.73
CA ALA A 190 -3.47 -8.87 -12.60
C ALA A 190 -2.23 -8.14 -12.06
N GLU A 191 -2.37 -6.86 -11.71
CA GLU A 191 -1.30 -6.06 -11.13
C GLU A 191 -0.84 -6.62 -9.77
N ILE A 192 -1.77 -6.94 -8.86
CA ILE A 192 -1.44 -7.56 -7.57
C ILE A 192 -0.69 -8.87 -7.78
N THR A 193 -1.07 -9.66 -8.78
CA THR A 193 -0.42 -10.94 -9.10
C THR A 193 1.02 -10.71 -9.58
N GLU A 194 1.23 -9.79 -10.52
CA GLU A 194 2.54 -9.46 -11.06
C GLU A 194 3.47 -8.93 -9.98
N ARG A 195 3.01 -7.98 -9.16
CA ARG A 195 3.79 -7.41 -8.06
C ARG A 195 4.14 -8.45 -6.99
N THR A 196 3.20 -9.34 -6.70
CA THR A 196 3.44 -10.42 -5.73
C THR A 196 4.48 -11.40 -6.24
N GLU A 197 4.53 -11.68 -7.54
CA GLU A 197 5.57 -12.53 -8.13
C GLU A 197 6.95 -11.87 -8.09
N GLU A 198 7.05 -10.55 -8.31
CA GLU A 198 8.30 -9.79 -8.17
C GLU A 198 8.87 -9.89 -6.74
N GLU A 199 8.02 -9.84 -5.72
CA GLU A 199 8.43 -9.94 -4.31
C GLU A 199 8.95 -11.34 -3.90
N LEU A 200 8.66 -12.36 -4.70
CA LEU A 200 9.17 -13.71 -4.44
C LEU A 200 10.66 -13.87 -4.76
N ASP A 201 11.28 -12.93 -5.47
CA ASP A 201 12.69 -12.95 -5.79
C ASP A 201 13.42 -11.75 -5.13
N TYR A 202 14.06 -11.98 -3.99
CA TYR A 202 14.79 -10.93 -3.27
C TYR A 202 15.97 -10.31 -4.04
N ARG A 203 16.35 -10.86 -5.20
CA ARG A 203 17.33 -10.20 -6.08
C ARG A 203 16.75 -8.93 -6.70
N ILE A 204 15.43 -8.89 -6.96
CA ILE A 204 14.72 -7.70 -7.45
C ILE A 204 14.73 -6.63 -6.35
N GLU A 205 14.34 -6.99 -5.12
CA GLU A 205 14.42 -6.10 -3.95
C GLU A 205 15.84 -5.56 -3.77
N ALA A 206 16.85 -6.43 -3.83
CA ALA A 206 18.25 -6.03 -3.71
C ALA A 206 18.72 -5.08 -4.83
N ALA A 207 18.24 -5.26 -6.07
CA ALA A 207 18.55 -4.39 -7.19
C ALA A 207 17.91 -3.00 -7.00
N ASN A 208 16.64 -2.94 -6.62
CA ASN A 208 15.95 -1.70 -6.30
C ASN A 208 16.65 -0.97 -5.16
N GLN A 209 16.90 -1.65 -4.05
CA GLN A 209 17.53 -1.07 -2.87
C GLN A 209 18.93 -0.50 -3.17
N ARG A 210 19.73 -1.15 -4.02
CA ARG A 210 21.03 -0.60 -4.46
C ARG A 210 20.89 0.72 -5.19
N ARG A 211 19.87 0.87 -6.05
CA ARG A 211 19.60 2.13 -6.76
C ARG A 211 19.22 3.24 -5.77
N PHE A 212 18.32 2.96 -4.83
CA PHE A 212 17.96 3.89 -3.77
C PHE A 212 19.15 4.23 -2.87
N ALA A 213 19.90 3.23 -2.40
CA ALA A 213 21.07 3.44 -1.56
C ALA A 213 22.15 4.31 -2.25
N ALA A 214 22.33 4.17 -3.56
CA ALA A 214 23.26 5.01 -4.33
C ALA A 214 22.75 6.44 -4.47
N ALA A 215 21.46 6.65 -4.74
CA ALA A 215 20.86 7.98 -4.91
C ALA A 215 20.79 8.76 -3.58
N PHE A 216 20.60 8.07 -2.46
CA PHE A 216 20.52 8.67 -1.13
C PHE A 216 21.82 8.56 -0.31
N ASP A 217 22.96 8.16 -0.92
CA ASP A 217 24.24 8.10 -0.21
C ASP A 217 24.66 9.51 0.26
N GLY A 218 24.87 9.66 1.57
CA GLY A 218 25.17 10.97 2.18
C GLY A 218 24.00 11.96 2.26
N HIS A 219 22.76 11.54 1.95
CA HIS A 219 21.61 12.43 2.05
C HIS A 219 21.41 12.88 3.51
N PRO A 220 21.17 14.20 3.77
CA PRO A 220 21.19 14.74 5.14
C PRO A 220 20.03 14.27 6.01
N GLN A 221 18.95 13.78 5.44
CA GLN A 221 17.69 13.51 6.15
C GLN A 221 17.09 12.11 5.90
N ILE A 222 17.54 11.40 4.86
CA ILE A 222 17.01 10.10 4.48
C ILE A 222 18.16 9.10 4.40
N THR A 223 17.99 7.92 5.00
CA THR A 223 18.97 6.84 5.01
C THR A 223 18.38 5.61 4.33
N VAL A 224 19.13 5.00 3.44
CA VAL A 224 18.81 3.72 2.81
C VAL A 224 19.93 2.73 3.13
N PRO A 225 19.65 1.57 3.75
CA PRO A 225 20.71 0.60 4.09
C PRO A 225 21.32 0.01 2.84
N LYS A 226 22.65 -0.11 2.81
CA LYS A 226 23.37 -0.71 1.68
C LYS A 226 23.14 -2.21 1.64
N VAL A 227 22.98 -2.78 0.44
CA VAL A 227 22.88 -4.23 0.25
C VAL A 227 24.27 -4.85 0.32
N VAL A 228 24.45 -5.79 1.22
CA VAL A 228 25.70 -6.53 1.43
C VAL A 228 25.74 -7.80 0.57
N ALA A 229 24.64 -8.56 0.55
CA ALA A 229 24.49 -9.75 -0.29
C ALA A 229 23.02 -9.95 -0.70
N GLY A 230 22.79 -10.64 -1.83
CA GLY A 230 21.45 -10.94 -2.32
C GLY A 230 21.42 -12.27 -3.06
N ALA A 231 20.40 -13.07 -2.76
CA ALA A 231 20.07 -14.34 -3.40
C ALA A 231 18.55 -14.42 -3.56
N PRO A 232 17.99 -15.35 -4.34
CA PRO A 232 16.54 -15.42 -4.58
C PRO A 232 15.67 -15.41 -3.31
N LYS A 233 16.11 -16.04 -2.23
CA LYS A 233 15.34 -16.17 -0.97
C LYS A 233 16.03 -15.58 0.26
N VAL A 234 17.12 -14.85 0.07
CA VAL A 234 17.89 -14.21 1.15
C VAL A 234 18.41 -12.86 0.67
N ILE A 235 18.17 -11.80 1.44
CA ILE A 235 18.82 -10.52 1.26
C ILE A 235 19.51 -10.11 2.56
N VAL A 236 20.73 -9.59 2.45
CA VAL A 236 21.53 -9.09 3.56
C VAL A 236 21.78 -7.60 3.33
N THR A 237 21.37 -6.77 4.28
CA THR A 237 21.53 -5.32 4.23
C THR A 237 22.17 -4.80 5.51
N GLU A 238 22.65 -3.58 5.52
CA GLU A 238 23.10 -2.94 6.75
C GLU A 238 21.94 -2.89 7.77
N TRP A 239 22.27 -3.10 9.05
CA TRP A 239 21.31 -2.95 10.14
C TRP A 239 21.20 -1.47 10.52
N LEU A 240 19.99 -0.92 10.49
CA LEU A 240 19.72 0.44 10.94
C LEU A 240 18.93 0.41 12.25
N GLU A 241 19.36 1.22 13.20
CA GLU A 241 18.65 1.42 14.46
C GLU A 241 17.65 2.56 14.32
N GLY A 242 16.48 2.44 14.96
CA GLY A 242 15.46 3.47 14.95
C GLY A 242 14.14 3.00 15.52
N THR A 243 13.21 3.94 15.69
CA THR A 243 11.84 3.66 16.13
C THR A 243 10.93 3.54 14.90
N PRO A 244 10.16 2.47 14.75
CA PRO A 244 9.21 2.35 13.64
C PRO A 244 8.20 3.50 13.59
N VAL A 245 7.88 4.00 12.40
CA VAL A 245 6.86 5.06 12.23
C VAL A 245 5.49 4.60 12.73
N SER A 246 5.19 3.31 12.69
CA SER A 246 3.98 2.74 13.31
C SER A 246 3.91 2.97 14.83
N ALA A 247 5.06 2.96 15.52
CA ALA A 247 5.11 3.30 16.95
C ALA A 247 4.89 4.80 17.18
N LEU A 248 5.39 5.68 16.28
CA LEU A 248 5.13 7.12 16.35
C LEU A 248 3.64 7.43 16.14
N ILE A 249 2.95 6.73 15.21
CA ILE A 249 1.49 6.84 15.03
C ILE A 249 0.76 6.49 16.33
N LYS A 250 1.16 5.39 16.98
CA LYS A 250 0.57 4.98 18.26
C LYS A 250 0.84 6.02 19.36
N ALA A 251 2.07 6.48 19.51
CA ALA A 251 2.43 7.54 20.47
C ALA A 251 1.66 8.84 20.22
N GLY A 252 1.40 9.18 18.94
CA GLY A 252 0.57 10.32 18.56
C GLY A 252 -0.88 10.23 19.01
N ALA A 253 -1.44 9.03 19.07
CA ALA A 253 -2.78 8.81 19.62
C ALA A 253 -2.82 8.95 21.16
N GLU A 254 -1.72 8.61 21.85
CA GLU A 254 -1.60 8.70 23.31
C GLU A 254 -1.23 10.12 23.77
N ASP A 255 -0.35 10.82 23.05
CA ASP A 255 0.11 12.19 23.31
C ASP A 255 0.16 13.02 22.02
N PRO A 256 -1.00 13.57 21.57
CA PRO A 256 -1.09 14.30 20.32
C PRO A 256 -0.22 15.57 20.27
N GLU A 257 -0.12 16.30 21.38
CA GLU A 257 0.63 17.56 21.41
C GLU A 257 2.14 17.33 21.55
N GLY A 258 2.54 16.43 22.46
CA GLY A 258 3.96 16.18 22.71
C GLY A 258 4.69 15.55 21.54
N THR A 259 3.97 14.82 20.68
CA THR A 259 4.54 14.18 19.48
C THR A 259 4.34 14.97 18.18
N ARG A 260 3.57 16.06 18.18
CA ARG A 260 3.17 16.81 16.97
C ARG A 260 4.36 17.20 16.09
N ALA A 261 5.37 17.84 16.66
CA ALA A 261 6.53 18.30 15.91
C ALA A 261 7.28 17.14 15.21
N GLN A 262 7.42 16.01 15.91
CA GLN A 262 8.06 14.82 15.35
C GLN A 262 7.20 14.19 14.25
N ARG A 263 5.89 14.08 14.45
CA ARG A 263 4.95 13.53 13.45
C ARG A 263 4.94 14.38 12.18
N ASN A 264 4.86 15.71 12.30
CA ASN A 264 4.91 16.62 11.15
C ASN A 264 6.25 16.48 10.41
N ARG A 265 7.37 16.43 11.14
CA ARG A 265 8.69 16.27 10.55
C ARG A 265 8.83 14.95 9.77
N ILE A 266 8.39 13.84 10.35
CA ILE A 266 8.45 12.53 9.71
C ILE A 266 7.51 12.45 8.51
N ALA A 267 6.32 13.02 8.60
CA ALA A 267 5.38 13.15 7.48
C ALA A 267 6.00 13.93 6.31
N GLU A 268 6.68 15.04 6.58
CA GLU A 268 7.42 15.81 5.56
C GLU A 268 8.51 14.97 4.88
N LEU A 269 9.29 14.21 5.67
CA LEU A 269 10.34 13.35 5.14
C LEU A 269 9.79 12.18 4.30
N MET A 270 8.69 11.56 4.73
CA MET A 270 8.00 10.52 3.95
C MET A 270 7.46 11.09 2.65
N GLY A 271 6.82 12.25 2.69
CA GLY A 271 6.36 12.95 1.49
C GLY A 271 7.53 13.26 0.55
N THR A 272 8.60 13.86 1.08
CA THR A 272 9.83 14.16 0.32
C THR A 272 10.38 12.90 -0.36
N PHE A 273 10.52 11.80 0.37
CA PHE A 273 11.02 10.53 -0.17
C PHE A 273 10.17 10.01 -1.35
N HIS A 274 8.83 9.99 -1.20
CA HIS A 274 7.95 9.50 -2.26
C HIS A 274 7.95 10.42 -3.49
N PHE A 275 7.99 11.74 -3.29
CA PHE A 275 7.96 12.68 -4.39
C PHE A 275 9.31 12.84 -5.12
N CYS A 276 10.45 12.74 -4.42
CA CYS A 276 11.75 12.88 -5.06
C CYS A 276 12.27 11.57 -5.71
N SER A 277 11.79 10.41 -5.27
CA SER A 277 12.27 9.10 -5.73
C SER A 277 12.17 8.89 -7.24
N PRO A 278 11.05 9.25 -7.93
CA PRO A 278 10.96 9.11 -9.37
C PRO A 278 12.04 9.90 -10.13
N GLU A 279 12.33 11.14 -9.72
CA GLU A 279 13.36 11.97 -10.36
C GLU A 279 14.78 11.48 -10.02
N LEU A 280 15.07 11.19 -8.75
CA LEU A 280 16.42 10.86 -8.30
C LEU A 280 16.84 9.41 -8.60
N VAL A 281 15.89 8.48 -8.59
CA VAL A 281 16.15 7.04 -8.70
C VAL A 281 15.62 6.45 -10.00
N GLY A 282 14.63 7.09 -10.63
CA GLY A 282 13.83 6.54 -11.74
C GLY A 282 12.94 5.38 -11.29
N LEU A 283 12.60 5.35 -10.00
CA LEU A 283 11.68 4.39 -9.38
C LEU A 283 10.77 5.11 -8.39
N LEU A 284 9.49 4.77 -8.38
CA LEU A 284 8.56 5.14 -7.33
C LEU A 284 8.51 4.00 -6.29
N HIS A 285 8.81 4.30 -5.04
CA HIS A 285 8.60 3.37 -3.92
C HIS A 285 7.11 3.15 -3.70
N SER A 286 6.64 1.90 -3.84
CA SER A 286 5.21 1.62 -3.98
C SER A 286 4.56 1.04 -2.72
N ASP A 287 5.29 0.97 -1.60
CA ASP A 287 4.76 0.49 -0.32
C ASP A 287 4.96 1.52 0.81
N PRO A 288 4.07 2.51 0.95
CA PRO A 288 4.16 3.55 1.98
C PRO A 288 3.84 3.04 3.39
N HIS A 289 3.71 1.72 3.61
CA HIS A 289 3.37 1.15 4.91
C HIS A 289 4.33 1.64 6.03
N PRO A 290 3.81 2.13 7.19
CA PRO A 290 4.64 2.76 8.23
C PRO A 290 5.65 1.81 8.90
N GLY A 291 5.49 0.50 8.75
CA GLY A 291 6.45 -0.51 9.19
C GLY A 291 7.74 -0.56 8.37
N ASN A 292 7.75 0.03 7.16
CA ASN A 292 8.90 0.08 6.27
C ASN A 292 9.83 1.27 6.56
N PHE A 293 9.48 2.09 7.56
CA PHE A 293 10.19 3.33 7.90
C PHE A 293 10.59 3.37 9.36
N LEU A 294 11.84 3.81 9.64
CA LEU A 294 12.31 4.05 10.99
C LEU A 294 12.67 5.52 11.17
N VAL A 295 12.41 6.03 12.36
CA VAL A 295 12.93 7.32 12.85
C VAL A 295 14.22 7.06 13.58
N GLN A 296 15.36 7.52 13.04
CA GLN A 296 16.66 7.35 13.64
C GLN A 296 16.89 8.37 14.78
N ALA A 297 17.86 8.10 15.67
CA ALA A 297 18.14 8.96 16.83
C ALA A 297 18.56 10.39 16.43
N ASP A 298 19.15 10.59 15.25
CA ASP A 298 19.51 11.89 14.69
C ASP A 298 18.35 12.58 13.94
N GLY A 299 17.14 11.98 13.97
CA GLY A 299 15.93 12.51 13.33
C GLY A 299 15.82 12.22 11.83
N LYS A 300 16.72 11.42 11.26
CA LYS A 300 16.59 10.98 9.86
C LYS A 300 15.50 9.91 9.70
N LEU A 301 14.95 9.85 8.50
CA LEU A 301 14.07 8.79 8.06
C LEU A 301 14.89 7.67 7.41
N ALA A 302 14.85 6.47 7.98
CA ALA A 302 15.39 5.29 7.34
C ALA A 302 14.30 4.51 6.61
N VAL A 303 14.58 4.06 5.39
CA VAL A 303 13.66 3.28 4.54
C VAL A 303 14.22 1.87 4.37
N LEU A 304 13.43 0.83 4.70
CA LEU A 304 13.95 -0.52 4.90
C LEU A 304 13.57 -1.53 3.81
N ASP A 305 12.39 -1.43 3.20
CA ASP A 305 11.85 -2.43 2.27
C ASP A 305 11.72 -1.83 0.85
N PHE A 306 12.27 -2.51 -0.15
CA PHE A 306 12.26 -2.09 -1.56
C PHE A 306 11.71 -3.19 -2.49
N GLY A 307 10.96 -4.12 -1.92
CA GLY A 307 10.31 -5.21 -2.66
C GLY A 307 9.24 -4.72 -3.64
N ALA A 308 8.59 -3.60 -3.32
CA ALA A 308 7.57 -2.99 -4.17
C ALA A 308 8.06 -1.64 -4.71
N CYS A 309 8.51 -1.60 -5.96
CA CYS A 309 8.89 -0.37 -6.66
C CYS A 309 8.30 -0.36 -8.08
N ALA A 310 7.82 0.79 -8.54
CA ALA A 310 7.34 0.98 -9.90
C ALA A 310 8.36 1.76 -10.74
N PRO A 311 8.70 1.31 -11.96
CA PRO A 311 9.58 2.07 -12.85
C PRO A 311 9.00 3.43 -13.22
N MET A 312 9.81 4.49 -13.05
CA MET A 312 9.51 5.87 -13.40
C MET A 312 10.77 6.52 -14.00
N PRO A 313 11.25 6.01 -15.14
CA PRO A 313 12.56 6.40 -15.69
C PRO A 313 12.66 7.90 -16.00
N ASP A 314 11.54 8.54 -16.34
CA ASP A 314 11.45 9.95 -16.69
C ASP A 314 10.86 10.82 -15.56
N GLY A 315 10.80 10.29 -14.33
CA GLY A 315 10.11 10.93 -13.20
C GLY A 315 8.59 10.80 -13.28
N PHE A 316 7.86 11.67 -12.57
CA PHE A 316 6.41 11.73 -12.71
C PHE A 316 6.00 12.23 -14.10
N PRO A 317 4.89 11.70 -14.68
CA PRO A 317 4.37 12.20 -15.95
C PRO A 317 4.04 13.70 -15.88
N GLU A 318 4.49 14.47 -16.89
CA GLU A 318 4.25 15.91 -16.97
C GLU A 318 2.76 16.26 -16.98
N VAL A 319 1.92 15.42 -17.60
CA VAL A 319 0.46 15.58 -17.62
C VAL A 319 -0.14 15.66 -16.23
N LEU A 320 0.40 14.87 -15.27
CA LEU A 320 -0.06 14.92 -13.88
C LEU A 320 0.19 16.32 -13.26
N GLY A 321 1.36 16.90 -13.50
CA GLY A 321 1.67 18.25 -13.02
C GLY A 321 0.80 19.32 -13.67
N ARG A 322 0.53 19.21 -14.97
CA ARG A 322 -0.39 20.11 -15.68
C ARG A 322 -1.81 20.00 -15.14
N MET A 323 -2.32 18.77 -14.87
CA MET A 323 -3.63 18.58 -14.26
C MET A 323 -3.73 19.25 -12.89
N LEU A 324 -2.70 19.07 -12.04
CA LEU A 324 -2.64 19.69 -10.71
C LEU A 324 -2.52 21.21 -10.81
N ALA A 325 -1.75 21.76 -11.76
CA ALA A 325 -1.62 23.19 -11.98
C ALA A 325 -2.96 23.83 -12.39
N LEU A 326 -3.68 23.19 -13.33
CA LEU A 326 -5.01 23.66 -13.78
C LEU A 326 -6.05 23.58 -12.65
N ALA A 327 -6.00 22.50 -11.83
CA ALA A 327 -6.88 22.37 -10.66
C ALA A 327 -6.64 23.48 -9.62
N VAL A 328 -5.36 23.84 -9.38
CA VAL A 328 -5.00 24.96 -8.47
C VAL A 328 -5.36 26.33 -9.05
N ALA A 329 -5.25 26.49 -10.38
CA ALA A 329 -5.65 27.71 -11.08
C ALA A 329 -7.17 27.84 -11.20
N GLU A 330 -7.94 26.83 -10.81
CA GLU A 330 -9.41 26.74 -10.97
C GLU A 330 -9.85 26.83 -12.46
N ASP A 331 -8.94 26.49 -13.39
CA ASP A 331 -9.25 26.39 -14.81
C ASP A 331 -9.83 25.01 -15.15
N HIS A 332 -11.07 24.80 -14.69
CA HIS A 332 -11.76 23.52 -14.87
C HIS A 332 -12.11 23.23 -16.34
N ALA A 333 -12.19 24.26 -17.18
CA ALA A 333 -12.43 24.11 -18.62
C ALA A 333 -11.19 23.47 -19.28
N ALA A 334 -10.01 24.08 -19.12
CA ALA A 334 -8.76 23.53 -19.66
C ALA A 334 -8.42 22.18 -19.05
N LEU A 335 -8.71 21.97 -17.74
CA LEU A 335 -8.55 20.68 -17.10
C LEU A 335 -9.43 19.60 -17.73
N THR A 336 -10.70 19.92 -18.03
CA THR A 336 -11.60 18.97 -18.69
C THR A 336 -11.13 18.62 -20.08
N GLU A 337 -10.63 19.59 -20.88
CA GLU A 337 -10.04 19.32 -22.19
C GLU A 337 -8.84 18.39 -22.07
N LEU A 338 -7.93 18.64 -21.11
CA LEU A 338 -6.77 17.79 -20.85
C LEU A 338 -7.16 16.35 -20.47
N LEU A 339 -8.22 16.17 -19.69
CA LEU A 339 -8.75 14.86 -19.32
C LEU A 339 -9.26 14.07 -20.54
N TYR A 340 -9.93 14.76 -21.49
CA TYR A 340 -10.35 14.15 -22.77
C TYR A 340 -9.14 13.80 -23.64
N GLU A 341 -8.18 14.70 -23.80
CA GLU A 341 -6.97 14.51 -24.61
C GLU A 341 -6.19 13.26 -24.17
N HIS A 342 -6.09 13.03 -22.87
CA HIS A 342 -5.32 11.93 -22.28
C HIS A 342 -6.16 10.70 -21.90
N ASN A 343 -7.38 10.54 -22.46
CA ASN A 343 -8.23 9.38 -22.25
C ASN A 343 -8.62 9.09 -20.79
N TRP A 344 -8.75 10.14 -19.96
CA TRP A 344 -9.28 9.99 -18.60
C TRP A 344 -10.80 9.94 -18.58
N VAL A 345 -11.48 10.36 -19.65
CA VAL A 345 -12.91 10.20 -19.84
C VAL A 345 -13.17 8.94 -20.66
N ILE A 346 -14.05 8.07 -20.19
CA ILE A 346 -14.41 6.83 -20.87
C ILE A 346 -15.01 7.15 -22.25
N PRO A 347 -14.56 6.49 -23.33
CA PRO A 347 -15.11 6.71 -24.67
C PRO A 347 -16.63 6.60 -24.73
N GLY A 348 -17.28 7.62 -25.30
CA GLY A 348 -18.74 7.71 -25.37
C GLY A 348 -19.44 8.22 -24.12
N ARG A 349 -18.69 8.57 -23.07
CA ARG A 349 -19.18 9.34 -21.92
C ARG A 349 -18.88 10.81 -22.12
N THR A 350 -19.68 11.66 -21.47
CA THR A 350 -19.46 13.11 -21.43
C THR A 350 -19.44 13.58 -19.99
N VAL A 351 -18.53 14.50 -19.70
CA VAL A 351 -18.44 15.22 -18.43
C VAL A 351 -18.31 16.72 -18.73
N THR A 352 -18.93 17.54 -17.91
CA THR A 352 -18.79 19.00 -18.00
C THR A 352 -17.71 19.49 -17.04
N HIS A 353 -17.25 20.72 -17.22
CA HIS A 353 -16.24 21.29 -16.31
C HIS A 353 -16.80 21.50 -14.89
N GLU A 354 -18.12 21.78 -14.74
CA GLU A 354 -18.75 21.88 -13.42
C GLU A 354 -18.81 20.49 -12.71
N GLU A 355 -19.07 19.43 -13.48
CA GLU A 355 -19.05 18.06 -12.94
C GLU A 355 -17.63 17.66 -12.50
N ILE A 356 -16.59 18.05 -13.26
CA ILE A 356 -15.18 17.82 -12.89
C ILE A 356 -14.79 18.64 -11.65
N GLU A 357 -15.17 19.92 -11.59
CA GLU A 357 -14.96 20.77 -10.42
C GLU A 357 -15.55 20.13 -9.17
N ALA A 358 -16.85 19.80 -9.18
CA ALA A 358 -17.54 19.19 -8.06
C ALA A 358 -16.89 17.86 -7.61
N TYR A 359 -16.46 17.06 -8.58
CA TYR A 359 -15.78 15.77 -8.30
C TYR A 359 -14.41 15.96 -7.66
N LEU A 360 -13.59 16.93 -8.11
CA LEU A 360 -12.23 17.12 -7.63
C LEU A 360 -12.14 17.94 -6.34
N LEU A 361 -13.18 18.76 -6.04
CA LEU A 361 -13.17 19.69 -4.91
C LEU A 361 -12.78 19.03 -3.57
N PRO A 362 -13.28 17.85 -3.17
CA PRO A 362 -12.92 17.22 -1.92
C PRO A 362 -11.45 16.79 -1.82
N PHE A 363 -10.81 16.53 -2.98
CA PHE A 363 -9.41 16.08 -3.07
C PHE A 363 -8.41 17.24 -3.21
N SER A 364 -8.87 18.45 -3.51
CA SER A 364 -8.01 19.59 -3.83
C SER A 364 -7.51 20.34 -2.59
N ASP A 365 -8.11 20.14 -1.41
CA ASP A 365 -7.71 20.85 -0.18
C ASP A 365 -6.20 20.87 0.08
N PRO A 366 -5.45 19.73 -0.02
CA PRO A 366 -4.02 19.72 0.28
C PRO A 366 -3.15 20.53 -0.68
N ILE A 367 -3.63 20.80 -1.90
CA ILE A 367 -2.87 21.52 -2.93
C ILE A 367 -3.29 22.99 -3.04
N ARG A 368 -4.32 23.43 -2.32
CA ARG A 368 -4.86 24.81 -2.33
C ARG A 368 -4.29 25.70 -1.22
N THR A 369 -3.60 25.10 -0.23
CA THR A 369 -3.06 25.81 0.93
C THR A 369 -1.55 25.64 1.03
N ASP A 370 -0.85 26.58 1.63
CA ASP A 370 0.60 26.49 1.83
C ASP A 370 0.96 25.36 2.80
N THR A 371 0.15 25.17 3.84
CA THR A 371 0.21 24.01 4.76
C THR A 371 -1.16 23.38 4.87
N PHE A 372 -1.20 22.07 4.99
CA PHE A 372 -2.44 21.31 5.15
C PHE A 372 -2.32 20.31 6.28
N HIS A 373 -3.37 20.26 7.14
CA HIS A 373 -3.45 19.30 8.23
C HIS A 373 -4.23 18.07 7.78
N PHE A 374 -3.53 16.97 7.57
CA PHE A 374 -4.10 15.68 7.20
C PHE A 374 -4.71 15.02 8.43
N THR A 375 -6.04 15.01 8.52
CA THR A 375 -6.77 14.43 9.64
C THR A 375 -7.59 13.21 9.21
N ARG A 376 -7.88 12.30 10.14
CA ARG A 376 -8.80 11.18 9.90
C ARG A 376 -10.17 11.67 9.45
N THR A 377 -10.69 12.74 10.06
CA THR A 377 -11.99 13.34 9.71
C THR A 377 -12.02 13.83 8.26
N TRP A 378 -10.94 14.49 7.80
CA TRP A 378 -10.82 14.88 6.40
C TRP A 378 -10.80 13.66 5.48
N MET A 379 -9.98 12.66 5.80
CA MET A 379 -9.87 11.44 4.99
C MET A 379 -11.20 10.67 4.92
N GLN A 380 -11.95 10.59 6.02
CA GLN A 380 -13.28 9.98 6.04
C GLN A 380 -14.29 10.76 5.20
N ARG A 381 -14.24 12.10 5.21
CA ARG A 381 -15.07 12.94 4.34
C ARG A 381 -14.80 12.67 2.86
N VAL A 382 -13.52 12.63 2.47
CA VAL A 382 -13.08 12.32 1.10
C VAL A 382 -13.55 10.93 0.68
N ALA A 383 -13.36 9.93 1.52
CA ALA A 383 -13.80 8.56 1.26
C ALA A 383 -15.34 8.45 1.21
N GLY A 384 -16.04 9.20 2.03
CA GLY A 384 -17.51 9.28 2.04
C GLY A 384 -18.08 9.77 0.72
N THR A 385 -17.48 10.81 0.14
CA THR A 385 -17.88 11.33 -1.19
C THR A 385 -17.80 10.25 -2.27
N ALA A 386 -16.80 9.37 -2.20
CA ALA A 386 -16.64 8.26 -3.13
C ALA A 386 -17.56 7.05 -2.84
N SER A 387 -18.27 7.01 -1.70
CA SER A 387 -19.11 5.87 -1.30
C SER A 387 -20.61 6.05 -1.56
N GLU A 388 -21.05 7.26 -1.84
CA GLU A 388 -22.47 7.59 -2.05
C GLU A 388 -22.91 7.32 -3.50
N PHE A 389 -23.33 6.07 -3.77
CA PHE A 389 -23.63 5.52 -5.11
C PHE A 389 -24.59 6.33 -5.97
N SER A 390 -25.43 7.18 -5.38
CA SER A 390 -26.43 7.99 -6.06
C SER A 390 -26.03 9.46 -6.22
N SER A 391 -24.86 9.85 -5.71
CA SER A 391 -24.41 11.24 -5.78
C SER A 391 -24.03 11.67 -7.20
N PRO A 392 -24.13 12.97 -7.53
CA PRO A 392 -23.64 13.52 -8.80
C PRO A 392 -22.16 13.22 -9.02
N GLU A 393 -21.33 13.29 -7.95
CA GLU A 393 -19.89 13.03 -7.97
C GLU A 393 -19.59 11.58 -8.36
N MET A 394 -20.40 10.63 -7.86
CA MET A 394 -20.27 9.22 -8.25
C MET A 394 -20.68 8.99 -9.71
N LYS A 395 -21.65 9.75 -10.25
CA LYS A 395 -21.98 9.71 -11.68
C LYS A 395 -20.79 10.18 -12.52
N THR A 396 -20.12 11.26 -12.12
CA THR A 396 -18.91 11.78 -12.76
C THR A 396 -17.77 10.75 -12.65
N ALA A 397 -17.52 10.18 -11.46
CA ALA A 397 -16.54 9.14 -11.25
C ALA A 397 -16.71 7.93 -12.20
N ARG A 398 -17.96 7.55 -12.51
CA ARG A 398 -18.27 6.46 -13.45
C ARG A 398 -18.07 6.84 -14.93
N ALA A 399 -17.92 8.11 -15.25
CA ALA A 399 -17.58 8.58 -16.58
C ALA A 399 -16.07 8.73 -16.76
N LEU A 400 -15.33 8.75 -15.67
CA LEU A 400 -13.88 8.80 -15.65
C LEU A 400 -13.27 7.40 -15.59
N GLN A 401 -12.08 7.25 -16.11
CA GLN A 401 -11.22 6.07 -15.96
C GLN A 401 -9.81 6.53 -15.60
N LEU A 402 -9.13 5.73 -14.81
CA LEU A 402 -7.71 5.93 -14.53
C LEU A 402 -6.91 5.12 -15.54
N PRO A 403 -6.16 5.75 -16.48
CA PRO A 403 -5.31 5.01 -17.39
C PRO A 403 -4.29 4.17 -16.63
N ALA A 404 -3.98 2.96 -17.13
CA ALA A 404 -3.19 1.96 -16.40
C ALA A 404 -1.81 2.49 -15.94
N GLU A 405 -1.20 3.36 -16.73
CA GLU A 405 0.09 3.99 -16.45
C GLU A 405 0.10 4.87 -15.18
N TYR A 406 -1.07 5.41 -14.77
CA TYR A 406 -1.19 6.24 -13.56
C TYR A 406 -1.64 5.45 -12.33
N LEU A 407 -2.11 4.21 -12.50
CA LEU A 407 -2.71 3.42 -11.42
C LEU A 407 -1.77 3.30 -10.20
N MET A 408 -0.49 3.01 -10.44
CA MET A 408 0.51 2.91 -9.36
C MET A 408 0.76 4.25 -8.67
N ILE A 409 0.82 5.33 -9.42
CA ILE A 409 1.02 6.67 -8.87
C ILE A 409 -0.11 7.01 -7.91
N PHE A 410 -1.36 6.86 -8.36
CA PHE A 410 -2.53 7.18 -7.51
C PHE A 410 -2.67 6.25 -6.31
N ARG A 411 -2.31 4.96 -6.46
CA ARG A 411 -2.26 4.04 -5.33
C ARG A 411 -1.24 4.48 -4.27
N VAL A 412 -0.04 4.86 -4.69
CA VAL A 412 1.01 5.31 -3.77
C VAL A 412 0.66 6.64 -3.13
N LEU A 413 0.17 7.61 -3.90
CA LEU A 413 -0.27 8.90 -3.38
C LEU A 413 -1.42 8.73 -2.37
N GLY A 414 -2.45 7.94 -2.71
CA GLY A 414 -3.54 7.65 -1.80
C GLY A 414 -3.08 6.95 -0.52
N GLY A 415 -2.17 5.99 -0.66
CA GLY A 415 -1.54 5.33 0.47
C GLY A 415 -0.73 6.27 1.35
N SER A 416 0.09 7.11 0.76
CA SER A 416 0.89 8.11 1.48
C SER A 416 -0.01 9.09 2.23
N VAL A 417 -1.07 9.61 1.59
CA VAL A 417 -2.07 10.50 2.22
C VAL A 417 -2.76 9.79 3.39
N GLY A 418 -3.07 8.50 3.27
CA GLY A 418 -3.62 7.71 4.37
C GLY A 418 -2.69 7.64 5.58
N ILE A 419 -1.38 7.51 5.37
CA ILE A 419 -0.39 7.52 6.46
C ILE A 419 -0.22 8.93 7.05
N LEU A 420 -0.23 9.98 6.20
CA LEU A 420 -0.22 11.36 6.69
C LEU A 420 -1.41 11.64 7.62
N ALA A 421 -2.60 11.12 7.28
CA ALA A 421 -3.81 11.24 8.11
C ALA A 421 -3.73 10.38 9.39
N GLN A 422 -3.06 9.23 9.37
CA GLN A 422 -2.79 8.44 10.58
C GLN A 422 -1.78 9.13 11.51
N LEU A 423 -0.79 9.82 10.94
CA LEU A 423 0.15 10.67 11.68
C LEU A 423 -0.51 11.94 12.21
N ASP A 424 -1.72 12.28 11.77
CA ASP A 424 -2.40 13.55 12.09
C ASP A 424 -1.45 14.73 11.84
N ALA A 425 -0.84 14.76 10.65
CA ALA A 425 0.30 15.60 10.34
C ALA A 425 -0.09 16.85 9.57
N GLU A 426 0.57 17.95 9.89
CA GLU A 426 0.49 19.22 9.17
C GLU A 426 1.81 19.47 8.42
N LEU A 427 1.73 19.63 7.09
CA LEU A 427 2.91 19.85 6.25
C LEU A 427 2.59 20.66 4.99
N GLY A 428 3.65 21.21 4.36
CA GLY A 428 3.57 21.93 3.11
C GLY A 428 3.47 21.02 1.89
N PHE A 429 2.35 20.32 1.72
CA PHE A 429 2.16 19.34 0.65
C PHE A 429 2.29 19.96 -0.75
N MET A 430 1.76 21.17 -0.93
CA MET A 430 1.91 21.94 -2.18
C MET A 430 3.38 22.19 -2.53
N SER A 431 4.24 22.42 -1.53
CA SER A 431 5.68 22.61 -1.76
C SER A 431 6.34 21.37 -2.36
N LEU A 432 5.94 20.17 -1.91
CA LEU A 432 6.42 18.89 -2.48
C LEU A 432 6.00 18.76 -3.95
N VAL A 433 4.73 19.03 -4.27
CA VAL A 433 4.21 19.00 -5.64
C VAL A 433 4.99 19.98 -6.52
N ARG A 434 5.14 21.23 -6.09
CA ARG A 434 5.90 22.26 -6.84
C ARG A 434 7.35 21.89 -7.07
N THR A 435 7.96 21.18 -6.13
CA THR A 435 9.38 20.82 -6.20
C THR A 435 9.61 19.62 -7.13
N TRP A 436 8.76 18.61 -7.09
CA TRP A 436 9.08 17.30 -7.65
C TRP A 436 8.17 16.83 -8.79
N VAL A 437 7.03 17.50 -9.05
CA VAL A 437 6.12 17.09 -10.12
C VAL A 437 6.36 17.93 -11.39
N PRO A 438 6.88 17.34 -12.48
CA PRO A 438 7.02 18.02 -13.77
C PRO A 438 5.67 18.54 -14.28
N GLY A 439 5.69 19.60 -15.10
CA GLY A 439 4.46 20.24 -15.62
C GLY A 439 3.80 21.20 -14.64
N PHE A 440 3.93 20.98 -13.33
CA PHE A 440 3.51 21.96 -12.32
C PHE A 440 4.47 23.15 -12.25
N ARG A 441 5.76 22.95 -12.54
CA ARG A 441 6.82 23.98 -12.49
C ARG A 441 6.76 24.95 -13.69
N THR A 442 6.25 24.54 -14.84
CA THR A 442 6.45 25.25 -16.12
C THR A 442 5.55 26.47 -16.31
N GLU A 443 4.49 26.65 -15.56
CA GLU A 443 3.55 27.78 -15.74
C GLU A 443 3.93 29.07 -14.98
N ARG A 444 5.08 29.12 -14.28
CA ARG A 444 5.58 30.33 -13.58
C ARG A 444 6.81 30.99 -14.18
N ALA A 445 7.25 30.58 -15.35
CA ALA A 445 8.40 31.17 -16.05
C ALA A 445 8.01 32.00 -17.29
N SER A 446 6.82 32.60 -17.28
CA SER A 446 6.43 33.59 -18.29
C SER A 446 5.89 34.87 -17.66
#